data_bb68abca1491220c3b7f110c9d41e03d
#
_entry.id   bb68abca1491220c3b7f110c9d41e03d
#
_cell.length_a   1.000
_cell.length_b   1.000
_cell.length_c   1.000
_cell.angle_alpha   90.00
_cell.angle_beta   90.00
_cell.angle_gamma   90.00
#
_symmetry.space_group_name_H-M   'P 1'
#
loop_
_entity.id
_entity.type
_entity.pdbx_description
1 polymer ?
#
loop_
_entity_poly.entity_id
_entity_poly.type
_entity_poly.pdbx_seq_one_letter_code
_entity_poly.pdbx_strand_id
1 'polypeptide(L)' 'MQFEVEIKVMPLKELLDPQGKTVEHSLATLGFNATQIRIGKHISLKIEAESKEAAFANAEEACKKLLHNPVMEYFEINVL' A
#
# COMPACT_ATOMS: atom_id res chain seq x y z
N MET A 1 2.65 7.97 23.62
CA MET A 1 2.62 6.52 23.36
C MET A 1 3.03 6.23 21.93
N GLN A 2 3.71 5.13 21.71
CA GLN A 2 4.06 4.69 20.37
C GLN A 2 3.01 3.73 19.83
N PHE A 3 2.63 3.94 18.58
CA PHE A 3 1.70 3.05 17.89
C PHE A 3 2.38 2.43 16.68
N GLU A 4 2.18 1.15 16.50
CA GLU A 4 2.60 0.48 15.28
C GLU A 4 1.55 0.73 14.20
N VAL A 5 2.02 1.19 13.04
CA VAL A 5 1.14 1.53 11.93
C VAL A 5 1.59 0.77 10.69
N GLU A 6 0.63 0.18 10.00
CA GLU A 6 0.88 -0.48 8.73
C GLU A 6 0.12 0.24 7.64
N ILE A 7 0.81 0.53 6.55
CA ILE A 7 0.24 1.25 5.42
C ILE A 7 0.42 0.41 4.17
N LYS A 8 -0.69 0.15 3.50
CA LYS A 8 -0.69 -0.55 2.23
C LYS A 8 -0.90 0.48 1.13
N VAL A 9 0.03 0.54 0.17
CA VAL A 9 -0.04 1.45 -0.97
C VAL A 9 -0.19 0.62 -2.24
N MET A 10 -1.26 0.84 -2.97
CA MET A 10 -1.59 0.04 -4.16
C MET A 10 -1.81 0.94 -5.36
N PRO A 11 -1.53 0.45 -6.58
CA PRO A 11 -1.88 1.20 -7.78
C PRO A 11 -3.39 1.29 -7.94
N LEU A 12 -3.86 2.40 -8.49
CA LEU A 12 -5.28 2.59 -8.78
C LEU A 12 -5.75 1.49 -9.72
N LYS A 13 -6.97 0.99 -9.49
CA LYS A 13 -7.50 -0.16 -10.23
C LYS A 13 -7.65 0.10 -11.72
N GLU A 14 -7.94 1.31 -12.11
CA GLU A 14 -8.12 1.69 -13.51
C GLU A 14 -6.81 1.86 -14.27
N LEU A 15 -5.67 1.82 -13.59
CA LEU A 15 -4.37 1.98 -14.23
C LEU A 15 -3.77 0.63 -14.57
N LEU A 16 -3.00 0.58 -15.66
CA LEU A 16 -2.21 -0.58 -16.01
C LEU A 16 -1.10 -0.78 -14.98
N ASP A 17 -0.94 -2.02 -14.51
CA ASP A 17 0.12 -2.40 -13.60
C ASP A 17 1.14 -3.25 -14.37
N PRO A 18 2.23 -2.64 -14.88
CA PRO A 18 3.23 -3.41 -15.65
C PRO A 18 3.91 -4.49 -14.83
N GLN A 19 4.13 -4.25 -13.53
CA GLN A 19 4.72 -5.25 -12.64
C GLN A 19 3.77 -6.43 -12.46
N GLY A 20 2.50 -6.16 -12.21
CA GLY A 20 1.49 -7.19 -12.07
C GLY A 20 1.35 -8.04 -13.33
N LYS A 21 1.41 -7.40 -14.49
CA LYS A 21 1.33 -8.10 -15.77
C LYS A 21 2.52 -9.02 -15.98
N THR A 22 3.72 -8.56 -15.63
CA THR A 22 4.94 -9.37 -15.75
C THR A 22 4.87 -10.59 -14.84
N VAL A 23 4.43 -10.43 -13.61
CA VAL A 23 4.29 -11.53 -12.66
C VAL A 23 3.22 -12.52 -13.13
N GLU A 24 2.11 -12.00 -13.64
CA GLU A 24 1.04 -12.85 -14.18
C GLU A 24 1.56 -13.75 -15.30
N HIS A 25 2.32 -13.15 -16.22
CA HIS A 25 2.92 -13.91 -17.33
C HIS A 25 3.88 -14.98 -16.83
N SER A 26 4.74 -14.64 -15.88
CA SER A 26 5.70 -15.57 -15.29
C SER A 26 5.03 -16.72 -14.57
N LEU A 27 3.96 -16.43 -13.82
CA LEU A 27 3.19 -17.47 -13.14
C LEU A 27 2.51 -18.40 -14.13
N ALA A 28 1.98 -17.86 -15.22
CA ALA A 28 1.37 -18.69 -16.26
C ALA A 28 2.40 -19.64 -16.87
N THR A 29 3.61 -19.17 -17.10
CA THR A 29 4.70 -20.01 -17.61
C THR A 29 5.04 -21.15 -16.66
N LEU A 30 4.89 -20.92 -15.36
CA LEU A 30 5.15 -21.93 -14.32
C LEU A 30 3.95 -22.87 -14.07
N GLY A 31 2.85 -22.64 -14.76
CA GLY A 31 1.66 -23.48 -14.61
C GLY A 31 0.63 -22.99 -13.61
N PHE A 32 0.80 -21.78 -13.07
CA PHE A 32 -0.16 -21.19 -12.15
C PHE A 32 -1.25 -20.44 -12.91
N ASN A 33 -2.47 -20.59 -12.47
CA ASN A 33 -3.63 -19.96 -13.11
C ASN A 33 -4.06 -18.73 -12.30
N ALA A 34 -3.20 -17.73 -12.26
CA ALA A 34 -3.43 -16.49 -11.52
C ALA A 34 -3.70 -15.34 -12.48
N THR A 35 -4.66 -14.49 -12.12
CA THR A 35 -5.05 -13.34 -12.95
C THR A 35 -5.25 -12.10 -12.08
N GLN A 36 -5.30 -10.94 -12.71
CA GLN A 36 -5.55 -9.66 -12.04
C GLN A 36 -4.55 -9.37 -10.92
N ILE A 37 -3.30 -9.64 -11.19
CA ILE A 37 -2.24 -9.44 -10.21
C ILE A 37 -1.93 -7.95 -10.12
N ARG A 38 -1.90 -7.44 -8.88
CA ARG A 38 -1.58 -6.04 -8.57
C ARG A 38 -0.44 -6.04 -7.57
N ILE A 39 0.55 -5.22 -7.83
CA ILE A 39 1.73 -5.13 -6.96
C ILE A 39 1.79 -3.75 -6.34
N GLY A 40 1.93 -3.71 -5.04
CA GLY A 40 2.03 -2.48 -4.28
C GLY A 40 3.12 -2.56 -3.23
N LYS A 41 3.06 -1.64 -2.27
CA LYS A 41 4.02 -1.55 -1.17
C LYS A 41 3.32 -1.76 0.16
N HIS A 42 4.06 -2.30 1.11
CA HIS A 42 3.66 -2.35 2.51
C HIS A 42 4.68 -1.55 3.31
N ILE A 43 4.22 -0.56 4.06
CA ILE A 43 5.08 0.28 4.88
C ILE A 43 4.74 0.06 6.34
N SER A 44 5.75 -0.28 7.13
CA SER A 44 5.60 -0.51 8.56
C SER A 44 6.38 0.56 9.31
N LEU A 45 5.72 1.25 10.24
CA LEU A 45 6.37 2.33 10.98
C LEU A 45 5.78 2.44 12.37
N LYS A 46 6.46 3.19 13.23
CA LYS A 46 5.98 3.52 14.56
C LYS A 46 5.78 5.02 14.64
N ILE A 47 4.63 5.43 15.15
CA ILE A 47 4.26 6.84 15.30
C ILE A 47 4.04 7.14 16.76
N GLU A 48 4.71 8.19 17.25
CA GLU A 48 4.46 8.74 18.58
C GLU A 48 3.23 9.61 18.53
N ALA A 49 2.22 9.30 19.33
CA ALA A 49 0.96 10.05 19.36
C ALA A 49 0.26 9.85 20.69
N GLU A 50 -0.71 10.69 20.97
CA GLU A 50 -1.47 10.63 22.22
C GLU A 50 -2.57 9.57 22.18
N SER A 51 -3.06 9.24 20.98
CA SER A 51 -4.15 8.30 20.81
C SER A 51 -4.04 7.60 19.46
N LYS A 52 -4.80 6.53 19.28
CA LYS A 52 -4.90 5.83 17.99
C LYS A 52 -5.39 6.76 16.90
N GLU A 53 -6.35 7.60 17.21
CA GLU A 53 -6.92 8.56 16.25
C GLU A 53 -5.86 9.57 15.82
N ALA A 54 -5.04 10.03 16.75
CA ALA A 54 -3.94 10.95 16.43
C ALA A 54 -2.87 10.24 15.58
N ALA A 55 -2.56 8.99 15.90
CA ALA A 55 -1.61 8.20 15.12
C ALA A 55 -2.11 7.99 13.69
N PHE A 56 -3.39 7.68 13.54
CA PHE A 56 -4.01 7.53 12.22
C PHE A 56 -3.94 8.83 11.43
N ALA A 57 -4.28 9.96 12.06
CA ALA A 57 -4.24 11.26 11.39
C ALA A 57 -2.82 11.61 10.93
N ASN A 58 -1.82 11.32 11.75
CA ASN A 58 -0.43 11.56 11.40
C ASN A 58 0.02 10.66 10.24
N ALA A 59 -0.39 9.40 10.25
CA ALA A 59 -0.08 8.47 9.16
C ALA A 59 -0.74 8.91 7.86
N GLU A 60 -1.98 9.36 7.92
CA GLU A 60 -2.70 9.84 6.74
C GLU A 60 -2.00 11.04 6.13
N GLU A 61 -1.55 11.98 6.98
CA GLU A 61 -0.82 13.16 6.54
C GLU A 61 0.50 12.77 5.87
N ALA A 62 1.22 11.80 6.46
CA ALA A 62 2.46 11.30 5.89
C ALA A 62 2.23 10.65 4.52
N CYS A 63 1.15 9.88 4.37
CA CYS A 63 0.80 9.27 3.10
C CYS A 63 0.55 10.33 2.03
N LYS A 64 -0.22 11.36 2.37
CA LYS A 64 -0.56 12.43 1.44
C LYS A 64 0.65 13.23 1.00
N LYS A 65 1.61 13.44 1.91
CA LYS A 65 2.77 14.29 1.63
C LYS A 65 3.92 13.54 0.97
N LEU A 66 4.09 12.25 1.28
CA LEU A 66 5.31 11.55 0.87
C LEU A 66 5.10 10.11 0.44
N LEU A 67 4.29 9.34 1.17
CA LEU A 67 4.34 7.89 1.10
C LEU A 67 3.59 7.30 -0.09
N HIS A 68 2.73 8.05 -0.75
CA HIS A 68 2.05 7.56 -1.94
C HIS A 68 1.98 8.63 -3.02
N ASN A 69 1.80 8.18 -4.25
CA ASN A 69 1.61 9.07 -5.39
C ASN A 69 0.10 9.20 -5.63
N PRO A 70 -0.51 10.36 -5.33
CA PRO A 70 -1.97 10.49 -5.40
C PRO A 70 -2.54 10.35 -6.83
N VAL A 71 -1.70 10.52 -7.84
CA VAL A 71 -2.13 10.38 -9.24
C VAL A 71 -2.28 8.91 -9.62
N MET A 72 -1.43 8.03 -9.06
CA MET A 72 -1.31 6.64 -9.49
C MET A 72 -1.67 5.62 -8.43
N GLU A 73 -1.78 6.03 -7.18
CA GLU A 73 -1.88 5.09 -6.05
C GLU A 73 -2.96 5.50 -5.07
N TYR A 74 -3.45 4.51 -4.31
CA TYR A 74 -4.26 4.74 -3.13
C TYR A 74 -3.59 4.04 -1.93
N PHE A 75 -4.03 4.37 -0.73
CA PHE A 75 -3.45 3.78 0.47
C PHE A 75 -4.53 3.36 1.46
N GLU A 76 -4.16 2.40 2.30
CA GLU A 76 -4.99 1.97 3.44
C GLU A 76 -4.11 1.95 4.67
N ILE A 77 -4.63 2.44 5.79
CA ILE A 77 -3.89 2.57 7.05
C ILE A 77 -4.51 1.66 8.10
N ASN A 78 -3.65 0.92 8.79
CA ASN A 78 -4.07 0.10 9.93
C ASN A 78 -3.19 0.46 11.13
N VAL A 79 -3.80 1.01 12.17
CA VAL A 79 -3.12 1.29 13.45
C VAL A 79 -3.35 0.10 14.37
N LEU A 80 -2.30 -0.57 14.74
CA LEU A 80 -2.37 -1.78 15.56
C LEU A 80 -2.56 -1.48 17.05
#